data_b65c21bec6011600b1f6a86be76991c9
#
_entry.id   b65c21bec6011600b1f6a86be76991c9
#
_cell.length_a   1.000
_cell.length_b   1.000
_cell.length_c   1.000
_cell.angle_alpha   90.00
_cell.angle_beta   90.00
_cell.angle_gamma   90.00
#
_symmetry.space_group_name_H-M   'P 1'
#
loop_
_entity.id
_entity.type
_entity.pdbx_description
1 polymer ?
#
loop_
_entity_poly.entity_id
_entity_poly.type
_entity_poly.pdbx_seq_one_letter_code
_entity_poly.pdbx_strand_id
1 'polypeptide(L)'
;MISCLGDKDGNAEGSRFLLLDSEFNIKGRWEKPGHSPMFGYDFWYQPRHKTMISSSFGAPTAFSQGFHLQHVAEGLYGRYLHVYSWPDGDLKQTLDLGGTGLMPLEIRFLHDPSKGTGYVGCALTSNIVRFFKTEDGSRSHQVAISVKPLKVQNWILTELPGFITDILISLDDRFLYFANWPHRDIRQYNIDPRNLVLVGQVWVGGLIQKGSPLAAMIEDGKTWQSDVLEIQGH
;
A
#
# COMPACT_ATOMS: atom_id res chain seq x y z
N MET A 1 12.25 5.27 14.71
CA MET A 1 11.27 4.21 14.97
C MET A 1 11.27 3.24 13.79
N ILE A 2 11.14 1.94 14.07
CA ILE A 2 11.12 0.86 13.06
C ILE A 2 9.90 -0.02 13.32
N SER A 3 9.13 -0.34 12.27
CA SER A 3 8.06 -1.32 12.34
C SER A 3 8.64 -2.75 12.36
N CYS A 4 8.15 -3.59 13.25
CA CYS A 4 8.44 -5.02 13.30
C CYS A 4 7.21 -5.77 12.76
N LEU A 5 7.40 -6.63 11.77
CA LEU A 5 6.32 -7.30 11.05
C LEU A 5 5.68 -8.44 11.85
N GLY A 6 6.42 -9.02 12.77
CA GLY A 6 5.98 -10.15 13.58
C GLY A 6 6.98 -10.55 14.67
N ASP A 7 6.73 -11.69 15.28
CA ASP A 7 7.65 -12.30 16.24
C ASP A 7 8.74 -13.16 15.56
N LYS A 8 9.59 -13.80 16.37
CA LYS A 8 10.68 -14.66 15.88
C LYS A 8 10.19 -15.91 15.13
N ASP A 9 8.96 -16.32 15.34
CA ASP A 9 8.34 -17.48 14.72
C ASP A 9 7.50 -17.09 13.49
N GLY A 10 7.44 -15.78 13.18
CA GLY A 10 6.73 -15.23 12.01
C GLY A 10 5.25 -15.01 12.24
N ASN A 11 4.77 -14.97 13.49
CA ASN A 11 3.37 -14.67 13.80
C ASN A 11 3.13 -13.16 13.79
N ALA A 12 2.03 -12.74 13.20
CA ALA A 12 1.65 -11.34 13.10
C ALA A 12 1.40 -10.64 14.45
N GLU A 13 1.02 -11.40 15.47
CA GLU A 13 0.81 -10.92 16.85
C GLU A 13 2.07 -10.30 17.46
N GLY A 14 3.25 -10.61 16.93
CA GLY A 14 4.51 -9.98 17.29
C GLY A 14 4.75 -8.60 16.69
N SER A 15 3.85 -8.11 15.82
CA SER A 15 3.97 -6.78 15.21
C SER A 15 4.04 -5.68 16.26
N ARG A 16 4.93 -4.71 16.06
CA ARG A 16 5.17 -3.60 17.01
C ARG A 16 5.99 -2.49 16.37
N PHE A 17 6.16 -1.39 17.09
CA PHE A 17 7.07 -0.31 16.73
C PHE A 17 8.23 -0.24 17.69
N LEU A 18 9.44 -0.38 17.19
CA LEU A 18 10.67 -0.34 17.95
C LEU A 18 11.25 1.07 18.00
N LEU A 19 11.51 1.59 19.19
CA LEU A 19 12.23 2.85 19.38
C LEU A 19 13.74 2.61 19.46
N LEU A 20 14.47 3.49 18.78
CA LEU A 20 15.92 3.58 18.89
C LEU A 20 16.30 5.01 19.27
N ASP A 21 17.45 5.15 19.94
CA ASP A 21 18.08 6.45 20.16
C ASP A 21 18.93 6.86 18.96
N SER A 22 19.62 8.02 19.06
CA SER A 22 20.50 8.55 18.03
C SER A 22 21.72 7.67 17.73
N GLU A 23 22.07 6.76 18.65
CA GLU A 23 23.16 5.80 18.51
C GLU A 23 22.69 4.43 18.04
N PHE A 24 21.40 4.31 17.63
CA PHE A 24 20.73 3.08 17.23
C PHE A 24 20.58 2.02 18.34
N ASN A 25 20.71 2.40 19.61
CA ASN A 25 20.40 1.49 20.71
C ASN A 25 18.89 1.34 20.88
N ILE A 26 18.44 0.12 21.13
CA ILE A 26 17.01 -0.19 21.36
C ILE A 26 16.56 0.42 22.69
N LYS A 27 15.54 1.27 22.64
CA LYS A 27 14.90 1.89 23.82
C LYS A 27 13.63 1.15 24.27
N GLY A 28 13.06 0.33 23.41
CA GLY A 28 11.85 -0.42 23.71
C GLY A 28 10.75 -0.26 22.69
N ARG A 29 9.53 -0.57 23.11
CA ARG A 29 8.32 -0.46 22.30
C ARG A 29 7.78 0.98 22.37
N TRP A 30 7.30 1.50 21.22
CA TRP A 30 6.68 2.84 21.16
C TRP A 30 5.21 2.82 21.55
N GLU A 31 4.43 1.90 21.00
CA GLU A 31 3.02 1.79 21.32
C GLU A 31 2.82 1.27 22.75
N LYS A 32 1.72 1.68 23.39
CA LYS A 32 1.38 1.23 24.74
C LYS A 32 1.08 -0.28 24.78
N PRO A 33 1.24 -0.93 25.92
CA PRO A 33 0.88 -2.34 26.10
C PRO A 33 -0.58 -2.62 25.68
N GLY A 34 -0.80 -3.65 24.86
CA GLY A 34 -2.10 -4.00 24.30
C GLY A 34 -2.52 -3.18 23.06
N HIS A 35 -1.69 -2.24 22.61
CA HIS A 35 -1.98 -1.39 21.46
C HIS A 35 -1.15 -1.74 20.21
N SER A 36 -0.52 -2.89 20.16
CA SER A 36 0.24 -3.35 19.00
C SER A 36 -0.66 -3.52 17.78
N PRO A 37 -0.19 -3.13 16.56
CA PRO A 37 -0.96 -3.36 15.35
C PRO A 37 -0.95 -4.85 14.99
N MET A 38 -2.06 -5.37 14.49
CA MET A 38 -2.04 -6.66 13.82
C MET A 38 -1.56 -6.49 12.38
N PHE A 39 -0.64 -7.36 11.92
CA PHE A 39 -0.03 -7.32 10.59
C PHE A 39 0.71 -6.01 10.26
N GLY A 40 1.26 -5.32 11.27
CA GLY A 40 1.92 -4.03 11.11
C GLY A 40 2.98 -4.04 10.01
N TYR A 41 3.00 -2.98 9.15
CA TYR A 41 3.92 -2.86 8.04
C TYR A 41 4.52 -1.46 7.98
N ASP A 42 3.93 -0.53 7.23
CA ASP A 42 4.39 0.84 7.11
C ASP A 42 3.65 1.75 8.10
N PHE A 43 4.23 2.90 8.37
CA PHE A 43 3.59 3.95 9.16
C PHE A 43 4.02 5.33 8.70
N TRP A 44 3.12 6.30 8.84
CA TRP A 44 3.44 7.70 8.65
C TRP A 44 2.78 8.55 9.72
N TYR A 45 3.37 9.67 10.07
CA TYR A 45 2.85 10.54 11.12
C TYR A 45 2.65 11.97 10.66
N GLN A 46 1.65 12.63 11.24
CA GLN A 46 1.34 14.04 11.04
C GLN A 46 1.34 14.75 12.40
N PRO A 47 2.46 15.39 12.79
CA PRO A 47 2.61 15.96 14.14
C PRO A 47 1.59 17.04 14.48
N ARG A 48 1.22 17.90 13.51
CA ARG A 48 0.22 18.94 13.73
C ARG A 48 -1.15 18.37 14.14
N HIS A 49 -1.51 17.21 13.61
CA HIS A 49 -2.73 16.51 13.99
C HIS A 49 -2.51 15.49 15.11
N LYS A 50 -1.31 15.45 15.70
CA LYS A 50 -0.93 14.49 16.76
C LYS A 50 -1.36 13.07 16.42
N THR A 51 -1.11 12.66 15.18
CA THR A 51 -1.59 11.38 14.64
C THR A 51 -0.46 10.62 13.96
N MET A 52 -0.39 9.33 14.22
CA MET A 52 0.36 8.36 13.42
C MET A 52 -0.62 7.30 12.91
N ILE A 53 -0.45 6.86 11.68
CA ILE A 53 -1.26 5.78 11.09
C ILE A 53 -0.32 4.70 10.57
N SER A 54 -0.66 3.43 10.87
CA SER A 54 0.05 2.25 10.40
C SER A 54 -0.83 1.40 9.51
N SER A 55 -0.26 0.82 8.47
CA SER A 55 -0.91 -0.14 7.58
C SER A 55 -0.72 -1.59 8.05
N SER A 56 -1.58 -2.48 7.54
CA SER A 56 -1.59 -3.91 7.88
C SER A 56 -1.29 -4.76 6.65
N PHE A 57 -0.10 -5.35 6.60
CA PHE A 57 0.33 -6.16 5.45
C PHE A 57 -0.14 -7.62 5.57
N GLY A 58 0.54 -8.40 6.40
CA GLY A 58 0.27 -9.82 6.56
C GLY A 58 1.22 -10.48 7.56
N ALA A 59 0.93 -11.73 7.89
CA ALA A 59 1.83 -12.53 8.73
C ALA A 59 3.13 -12.85 7.98
N PRO A 60 4.30 -12.70 8.59
CA PRO A 60 5.58 -13.06 7.97
C PRO A 60 5.62 -14.49 7.41
N THR A 61 4.98 -15.45 8.10
CA THR A 61 4.84 -16.84 7.63
C THR A 61 4.05 -16.96 6.31
N ALA A 62 3.17 -15.99 6.01
CA ALA A 62 2.36 -16.04 4.78
C ALA A 62 3.12 -15.55 3.55
N PHE A 63 4.04 -14.59 3.70
CA PHE A 63 4.73 -13.99 2.54
C PHE A 63 6.19 -14.39 2.39
N SER A 64 6.85 -14.91 3.45
CA SER A 64 8.26 -15.30 3.39
C SER A 64 8.54 -16.49 2.46
N GLN A 65 7.54 -17.32 2.20
CA GLN A 65 7.62 -18.49 1.32
C GLN A 65 6.99 -18.25 -0.06
N GLY A 66 6.62 -17.01 -0.37
CA GLY A 66 5.89 -16.63 -1.57
C GLY A 66 4.39 -16.50 -1.34
N PHE A 67 3.70 -15.90 -2.30
CA PHE A 67 2.27 -15.64 -2.22
C PHE A 67 1.44 -16.90 -2.51
N HIS A 68 0.53 -17.25 -1.62
CA HIS A 68 -0.44 -18.33 -1.79
C HIS A 68 -1.87 -17.80 -1.59
N LEU A 69 -2.77 -18.06 -2.53
CA LEU A 69 -4.19 -17.65 -2.43
C LEU A 69 -4.89 -18.22 -1.19
N GLN A 70 -4.48 -19.40 -0.75
CA GLN A 70 -5.01 -20.03 0.46
C GLN A 70 -4.78 -19.14 1.70
N HIS A 71 -3.62 -18.50 1.82
CA HIS A 71 -3.30 -17.60 2.94
C HIS A 71 -4.23 -16.37 3.00
N VAL A 72 -4.78 -15.94 1.84
CA VAL A 72 -5.81 -14.89 1.81
C VAL A 72 -7.11 -15.39 2.43
N ALA A 73 -7.53 -16.60 2.06
CA ALA A 73 -8.75 -17.23 2.60
C ALA A 73 -8.64 -17.53 4.10
N GLU A 74 -7.44 -17.86 4.57
CA GLU A 74 -7.11 -18.09 5.98
C GLU A 74 -7.00 -16.78 6.80
N GLY A 75 -7.09 -15.61 6.16
CA GLY A 75 -7.04 -14.30 6.83
C GLY A 75 -5.64 -13.90 7.31
N LEU A 76 -4.57 -14.43 6.68
CA LEU A 76 -3.19 -14.12 7.02
C LEU A 76 -2.69 -12.79 6.42
N TYR A 77 -3.54 -12.08 5.68
CA TYR A 77 -3.27 -10.74 5.17
C TYR A 77 -4.21 -9.71 5.79
N GLY A 78 -3.66 -8.54 6.08
CA GLY A 78 -4.39 -7.46 6.73
C GLY A 78 -5.25 -6.63 5.79
N ARG A 79 -6.14 -5.82 6.40
CA ARG A 79 -7.02 -4.87 5.72
C ARG A 79 -7.32 -3.66 6.59
N TYR A 80 -6.43 -3.38 7.55
CA TYR A 80 -6.68 -2.36 8.56
C TYR A 80 -5.70 -1.20 8.44
N LEU A 81 -6.15 -0.01 8.87
CA LEU A 81 -5.29 1.09 9.24
C LEU A 81 -5.45 1.35 10.74
N HIS A 82 -4.35 1.37 11.47
CA HIS A 82 -4.32 1.61 12.90
C HIS A 82 -3.94 3.06 13.17
N VAL A 83 -4.84 3.80 13.79
CA VAL A 83 -4.70 5.24 14.08
C VAL A 83 -4.26 5.42 15.52
N TYR A 84 -3.10 6.01 15.73
CA TYR A 84 -2.51 6.27 17.05
C TYR A 84 -2.44 7.74 17.35
N SER A 85 -2.48 8.08 18.66
CA SER A 85 -2.04 9.40 19.11
C SER A 85 -0.53 9.51 19.02
N TRP A 86 -0.05 10.60 18.45
CA TRP A 86 1.37 10.93 18.35
C TRP A 86 1.71 12.07 19.34
N PRO A 87 2.79 11.96 20.16
CA PRO A 87 3.76 10.86 20.24
C PRO A 87 3.40 9.74 21.22
N ASP A 88 2.21 9.72 21.79
CA ASP A 88 1.88 8.96 23.02
C ASP A 88 1.75 7.44 22.84
N GLY A 89 1.59 6.94 21.61
CA GLY A 89 1.48 5.52 21.31
C GLY A 89 0.14 4.86 21.69
N ASP A 90 -0.92 5.65 21.95
CA ASP A 90 -2.27 5.13 22.20
C ASP A 90 -2.97 4.81 20.88
N LEU A 91 -3.43 3.58 20.70
CA LEU A 91 -4.33 3.21 19.61
C LEU A 91 -5.70 3.85 19.84
N LYS A 92 -6.11 4.75 18.97
CA LYS A 92 -7.36 5.50 19.07
C LYS A 92 -8.47 4.90 18.21
N GLN A 93 -8.12 4.34 17.07
CA GLN A 93 -9.09 3.80 16.11
C GLN A 93 -8.43 2.75 15.22
N THR A 94 -9.19 1.74 14.84
CA THR A 94 -8.83 0.82 13.76
C THR A 94 -9.85 0.97 12.65
N LEU A 95 -9.40 1.36 11.46
CA LEU A 95 -10.21 1.45 10.25
C LEU A 95 -10.18 0.11 9.54
N ASP A 96 -11.30 -0.54 9.40
CA ASP A 96 -11.45 -1.73 8.55
C ASP A 96 -11.75 -1.28 7.12
N LEU A 97 -10.82 -1.50 6.20
CA LEU A 97 -10.96 -1.15 4.78
C LEU A 97 -11.84 -2.14 4.02
N GLY A 98 -12.26 -3.22 4.67
CA GLY A 98 -13.13 -4.24 4.09
C GLY A 98 -12.49 -4.98 2.90
N GLY A 99 -13.35 -5.57 2.06
CA GLY A 99 -12.91 -6.33 0.89
C GLY A 99 -12.30 -5.48 -0.23
N THR A 100 -12.33 -4.15 -0.13
CA THR A 100 -11.73 -3.23 -1.12
C THR A 100 -10.33 -2.76 -0.74
N GLY A 101 -9.86 -3.07 0.47
CA GLY A 101 -8.59 -2.60 1.01
C GLY A 101 -7.68 -3.72 1.51
N LEU A 102 -7.63 -4.87 0.84
CA LEU A 102 -6.75 -5.97 1.24
C LEU A 102 -5.28 -5.67 0.97
N MET A 103 -4.45 -5.99 1.95
CA MET A 103 -2.99 -5.84 1.92
C MET A 103 -2.57 -4.38 1.71
N PRO A 104 -2.98 -3.46 2.62
CA PRO A 104 -2.50 -2.09 2.56
C PRO A 104 -1.01 -2.04 2.88
N LEU A 105 -0.23 -1.44 1.99
CA LEU A 105 1.23 -1.33 2.08
C LEU A 105 1.66 0.09 2.48
N GLU A 106 2.27 0.83 1.56
CA GLU A 106 2.75 2.17 1.84
C GLU A 106 1.64 3.16 2.14
N ILE A 107 1.89 3.98 3.16
CA ILE A 107 0.97 5.01 3.64
C ILE A 107 1.65 6.38 3.60
N ARG A 108 0.95 7.41 3.09
CA ARG A 108 1.48 8.78 3.03
C ARG A 108 0.39 9.79 3.39
N PHE A 109 0.71 10.72 4.28
CA PHE A 109 -0.08 11.94 4.44
C PHE A 109 0.26 12.96 3.34
N LEU A 110 -0.66 13.86 3.07
CA LEU A 110 -0.34 15.07 2.32
C LEU A 110 0.76 15.87 3.04
N HIS A 111 1.56 16.60 2.27
CA HIS A 111 2.65 17.42 2.80
C HIS A 111 2.15 18.68 3.51
N ASP A 112 0.98 19.22 3.09
CA ASP A 112 0.35 20.34 3.79
C ASP A 112 -0.03 19.91 5.20
N PRO A 113 0.66 20.45 6.24
CA PRO A 113 0.46 20.01 7.62
C PRO A 113 -0.91 20.41 8.19
N SER A 114 -1.66 21.25 7.50
CA SER A 114 -3.03 21.61 7.90
C SER A 114 -4.05 20.55 7.53
N LYS A 115 -3.72 19.69 6.56
CA LYS A 115 -4.60 18.63 6.04
C LYS A 115 -4.38 17.32 6.79
N GLY A 116 -5.45 16.78 7.34
CA GLY A 116 -5.42 15.46 7.99
C GLY A 116 -5.73 14.32 7.01
N THR A 117 -5.40 14.47 5.74
CA THR A 117 -5.69 13.52 4.65
C THR A 117 -4.43 12.81 4.23
N GLY A 118 -4.57 11.56 3.82
CA GLY A 118 -3.50 10.78 3.18
C GLY A 118 -4.04 9.65 2.35
N TYR A 119 -3.14 8.83 1.83
CA TYR A 119 -3.42 7.74 0.92
C TYR A 119 -2.66 6.49 1.32
N VAL A 120 -3.21 5.33 0.97
CA VAL A 120 -2.56 4.03 1.13
C VAL A 120 -2.81 3.18 -0.11
N GLY A 121 -1.78 2.49 -0.59
CA GLY A 121 -1.87 1.50 -1.66
C GLY A 121 -2.28 0.14 -1.10
N CYS A 122 -3.35 -0.45 -1.64
CA CYS A 122 -3.85 -1.78 -1.27
C CYS A 122 -3.50 -2.77 -2.37
N ALA A 123 -2.49 -3.62 -2.12
CA ALA A 123 -1.87 -4.43 -3.16
C ALA A 123 -2.83 -5.47 -3.76
N LEU A 124 -3.46 -6.31 -2.95
CA LEU A 124 -4.31 -7.40 -3.45
C LEU A 124 -5.58 -6.92 -4.17
N THR A 125 -6.11 -5.78 -3.77
CA THR A 125 -7.31 -5.20 -4.39
C THR A 125 -7.00 -4.18 -5.48
N SER A 126 -5.71 -3.83 -5.66
CA SER A 126 -5.26 -2.86 -6.65
C SER A 126 -5.96 -1.50 -6.53
N ASN A 127 -6.24 -1.08 -5.30
CA ASN A 127 -6.91 0.17 -4.98
C ASN A 127 -5.97 1.13 -4.26
N ILE A 128 -6.15 2.44 -4.53
CA ILE A 128 -5.68 3.50 -3.65
C ILE A 128 -6.85 3.93 -2.77
N VAL A 129 -6.67 3.83 -1.46
CA VAL A 129 -7.65 4.29 -0.48
C VAL A 129 -7.18 5.62 0.10
N ARG A 130 -8.07 6.61 0.07
CA ARG A 130 -7.89 7.89 0.75
C ARG A 130 -8.44 7.78 2.16
N PHE A 131 -7.67 8.17 3.15
CA PHE A 131 -8.14 8.35 4.54
C PHE A 131 -8.11 9.83 4.91
N PHE A 132 -9.02 10.24 5.78
CA PHE A 132 -9.18 11.65 6.14
C PHE A 132 -9.81 11.80 7.52
N LYS A 133 -9.62 12.99 8.12
CA LYS A 133 -10.26 13.36 9.38
C LYS A 133 -11.69 13.84 9.13
N THR A 134 -12.63 13.36 9.90
CA THR A 134 -14.03 13.76 9.89
C THR A 134 -14.29 14.94 10.86
N GLU A 135 -15.45 15.55 10.80
CA GLU A 135 -15.81 16.70 11.61
C GLU A 135 -15.83 16.40 13.12
N ASP A 136 -16.20 15.19 13.51
CA ASP A 136 -16.19 14.70 14.88
C ASP A 136 -14.78 14.36 15.41
N GLY A 137 -13.77 14.52 14.55
CA GLY A 137 -12.37 14.27 14.88
C GLY A 137 -11.90 12.82 14.68
N SER A 138 -12.79 11.90 14.34
CA SER A 138 -12.44 10.53 13.97
C SER A 138 -11.79 10.47 12.58
N ARG A 139 -11.44 9.26 12.12
CA ARG A 139 -10.95 9.04 10.77
C ARG A 139 -11.95 8.20 9.98
N SER A 140 -12.05 8.50 8.69
CA SER A 140 -12.81 7.73 7.73
C SER A 140 -11.96 7.46 6.49
N HIS A 141 -12.46 6.62 5.60
CA HIS A 141 -11.76 6.24 4.37
C HIS A 141 -12.73 6.06 3.22
N GLN A 142 -12.20 6.12 2.01
CA GLN A 142 -12.91 5.79 0.77
C GLN A 142 -11.92 5.32 -0.29
N VAL A 143 -12.37 4.46 -1.20
CA VAL A 143 -11.58 4.11 -2.40
C VAL A 143 -11.53 5.35 -3.30
N ALA A 144 -10.32 5.81 -3.59
CA ALA A 144 -10.09 6.96 -4.46
C ALA A 144 -9.78 6.53 -5.90
N ILE A 145 -8.95 5.50 -6.08
CA ILE A 145 -8.54 5.00 -7.39
C ILE A 145 -8.64 3.48 -7.38
N SER A 146 -9.15 2.90 -8.47
CA SER A 146 -9.14 1.46 -8.70
C SER A 146 -8.42 1.16 -10.01
N VAL A 147 -7.43 0.28 -9.96
CA VAL A 147 -6.72 -0.21 -11.14
C VAL A 147 -7.42 -1.45 -11.65
N LYS A 148 -7.94 -1.38 -12.87
CA LYS A 148 -8.55 -2.54 -13.51
C LYS A 148 -7.48 -3.58 -13.82
N PRO A 149 -7.76 -4.89 -13.61
CA PRO A 149 -6.86 -5.93 -14.04
C PRO A 149 -6.74 -5.92 -15.58
N LEU A 150 -5.60 -6.36 -16.09
CA LEU A 150 -5.39 -6.54 -17.51
C LEU A 150 -5.78 -7.97 -17.90
N LYS A 151 -6.62 -8.14 -18.91
CA LYS A 151 -6.81 -9.43 -19.56
C LYS A 151 -5.51 -9.81 -20.25
N VAL A 152 -5.04 -11.04 -20.06
CA VAL A 152 -3.75 -11.49 -20.56
C VAL A 152 -3.83 -12.87 -21.18
N GLN A 153 -2.88 -13.15 -22.09
CA GLN A 153 -2.62 -14.48 -22.65
C GLN A 153 -1.31 -15.00 -22.09
N ASN A 154 -1.20 -16.33 -22.03
CA ASN A 154 -0.01 -17.04 -21.57
C ASN A 154 0.40 -16.75 -20.12
N TRP A 155 -0.57 -16.53 -19.26
CA TRP A 155 -0.42 -16.38 -17.83
C TRP A 155 -1.23 -17.44 -17.09
N ILE A 156 -0.88 -17.73 -15.84
CA ILE A 156 -1.57 -18.75 -15.03
C ILE A 156 -3.06 -18.39 -14.77
N LEU A 157 -3.38 -17.10 -14.76
CA LEU A 157 -4.74 -16.57 -14.65
C LEU A 157 -5.09 -15.80 -15.93
N THR A 158 -6.38 -15.65 -16.21
CA THR A 158 -6.89 -14.88 -17.36
C THR A 158 -6.76 -13.37 -17.17
N GLU A 159 -6.52 -12.94 -15.94
CA GLU A 159 -6.40 -11.53 -15.56
C GLU A 159 -5.15 -11.31 -14.70
N LEU A 160 -4.44 -10.23 -14.97
CA LEU A 160 -3.27 -9.77 -14.25
C LEU A 160 -3.64 -8.56 -13.41
N PRO A 161 -3.65 -8.65 -12.06
CA PRO A 161 -3.99 -7.51 -11.19
C PRO A 161 -2.91 -6.44 -11.24
N GLY A 162 -3.25 -5.21 -10.87
CA GLY A 162 -2.28 -4.11 -10.73
C GLY A 162 -1.26 -4.39 -9.63
N PHE A 163 -1.71 -4.87 -8.49
CA PHE A 163 -0.92 -5.13 -7.29
C PHE A 163 -0.04 -3.93 -6.93
N ILE A 164 -0.69 -2.88 -6.39
CA ILE A 164 -0.02 -1.61 -6.05
C ILE A 164 0.97 -1.85 -4.91
N THR A 165 2.23 -1.45 -5.09
CA THR A 165 3.29 -1.62 -4.09
C THR A 165 3.68 -0.30 -3.42
N ASP A 166 4.11 0.67 -4.18
CA ASP A 166 4.69 1.91 -3.68
C ASP A 166 3.84 3.10 -4.09
N ILE A 167 3.75 4.10 -3.21
CA ILE A 167 3.06 5.37 -3.49
C ILE A 167 3.92 6.56 -3.10
N LEU A 168 3.88 7.61 -3.89
CA LEU A 168 4.51 8.90 -3.60
C LEU A 168 3.52 10.03 -3.88
N ILE A 169 3.59 11.09 -3.06
CA ILE A 169 2.82 12.31 -3.26
C ILE A 169 3.79 13.42 -3.64
N SER A 170 3.48 14.23 -4.66
CA SER A 170 4.28 15.40 -5.01
C SER A 170 4.30 16.41 -3.88
N LEU A 171 5.41 17.17 -3.75
CA LEU A 171 5.59 18.12 -2.66
C LEU A 171 4.53 19.23 -2.60
N ASP A 172 3.88 19.51 -3.73
CA ASP A 172 2.78 20.46 -3.84
C ASP A 172 1.39 19.85 -3.59
N ASP A 173 1.33 18.56 -3.19
CA ASP A 173 0.10 17.79 -2.93
C ASP A 173 -0.86 17.68 -4.13
N ARG A 174 -0.38 17.88 -5.35
CA ARG A 174 -1.23 17.85 -6.55
C ARG A 174 -1.30 16.48 -7.20
N PHE A 175 -0.24 15.70 -7.08
CA PHE A 175 -0.11 14.43 -7.79
C PHE A 175 0.22 13.29 -6.84
N LEU A 176 -0.37 12.13 -7.13
CA LEU A 176 -0.03 10.84 -6.55
C LEU A 176 0.60 9.98 -7.64
N TYR A 177 1.73 9.39 -7.33
CA TYR A 177 2.42 8.39 -8.15
C TYR A 177 2.33 7.04 -7.48
N PHE A 178 2.11 5.99 -8.23
CA PHE A 178 2.17 4.63 -7.71
C PHE A 178 2.61 3.62 -8.76
N ALA A 179 3.20 2.52 -8.28
CA ALA A 179 3.66 1.42 -9.10
C ALA A 179 2.68 0.25 -9.07
N ASN A 180 2.36 -0.31 -10.23
CA ASN A 180 1.65 -1.57 -10.39
C ASN A 180 2.68 -2.66 -10.70
N TRP A 181 2.97 -3.52 -9.73
CA TRP A 181 4.10 -4.44 -9.82
C TRP A 181 4.01 -5.45 -10.98
N PRO A 182 2.93 -6.24 -11.16
CA PRO A 182 2.84 -7.16 -12.30
C PRO A 182 2.65 -6.44 -13.65
N HIS A 183 1.92 -5.32 -13.67
CA HIS A 183 1.78 -4.52 -14.89
C HIS A 183 3.11 -3.90 -15.34
N ARG A 184 4.00 -3.58 -14.37
CA ARG A 184 5.25 -2.86 -14.60
C ARG A 184 5.02 -1.47 -15.20
N ASP A 185 4.00 -0.81 -14.72
CA ASP A 185 3.74 0.59 -15.03
C ASP A 185 3.73 1.46 -13.76
N ILE A 186 4.09 2.71 -13.96
CA ILE A 186 3.96 3.77 -12.96
C ILE A 186 2.86 4.69 -13.46
N ARG A 187 1.93 5.03 -12.59
CA ARG A 187 0.82 5.96 -12.88
C ARG A 187 0.95 7.23 -12.08
N GLN A 188 0.58 8.33 -12.71
CA GLN A 188 0.45 9.65 -12.10
C GLN A 188 -1.01 10.07 -12.15
N TYR A 189 -1.58 10.36 -10.99
CA TYR A 189 -2.93 10.88 -10.86
C TYR A 189 -2.91 12.30 -10.30
N ASN A 190 -3.74 13.18 -10.88
CA ASN A 190 -4.12 14.40 -10.18
C ASN A 190 -5.03 14.00 -9.01
N ILE A 191 -4.72 14.45 -7.79
CA ILE A 191 -5.46 14.09 -6.57
C ILE A 191 -6.32 15.22 -6.01
N ASP A 192 -6.61 16.27 -6.79
CA ASP A 192 -7.68 17.22 -6.45
C ASP A 192 -9.01 16.43 -6.35
N PRO A 193 -9.71 16.43 -5.20
CA PRO A 193 -10.95 15.67 -5.04
C PRO A 193 -12.04 16.01 -6.07
N ARG A 194 -11.98 17.21 -6.67
CA ARG A 194 -12.90 17.65 -7.72
C ARG A 194 -12.51 17.21 -9.12
N ASN A 195 -11.26 16.76 -9.30
CA ASN A 195 -10.70 16.38 -10.60
C ASN A 195 -9.67 15.26 -10.46
N LEU A 196 -10.09 14.16 -9.83
CA LEU A 196 -9.24 12.98 -9.64
C LEU A 196 -9.17 12.21 -10.96
N VAL A 197 -8.04 12.34 -11.67
CA VAL A 197 -7.87 11.79 -13.02
C VAL A 197 -6.45 11.31 -13.26
N LEU A 198 -6.32 10.22 -14.03
CA LEU A 198 -5.03 9.75 -14.57
C LEU A 198 -4.48 10.81 -15.54
N VAL A 199 -3.30 11.34 -15.26
CA VAL A 199 -2.62 12.37 -16.09
C VAL A 199 -1.35 11.87 -16.75
N GLY A 200 -0.80 10.75 -16.30
CA GLY A 200 0.38 10.14 -16.89
C GLY A 200 0.52 8.66 -16.55
N GLN A 201 1.10 7.92 -17.48
CA GLN A 201 1.41 6.51 -17.31
C GLN A 201 2.67 6.19 -18.10
N VAL A 202 3.58 5.44 -17.50
CA VAL A 202 4.79 4.95 -18.16
C VAL A 202 5.00 3.48 -17.83
N TRP A 203 5.33 2.70 -18.86
CA TRP A 203 5.70 1.30 -18.74
C TRP A 203 7.23 1.21 -18.59
N VAL A 204 7.69 0.51 -17.57
CA VAL A 204 9.11 0.47 -17.21
C VAL A 204 9.75 -0.92 -17.44
N GLY A 205 9.11 -1.76 -18.24
CA GLY A 205 9.58 -3.12 -18.58
C GLY A 205 8.69 -4.21 -17.98
N GLY A 206 9.24 -5.38 -17.80
CA GLY A 206 8.63 -6.47 -17.03
C GLY A 206 7.84 -7.49 -17.84
N LEU A 207 6.74 -8.03 -17.28
CA LEU A 207 6.10 -9.23 -17.83
C LEU A 207 5.43 -9.02 -19.20
N ILE A 208 4.95 -7.78 -19.50
CA ILE A 208 4.20 -7.46 -20.72
C ILE A 208 5.08 -6.66 -21.71
N GLN A 209 6.35 -6.98 -21.80
CA GLN A 209 7.24 -6.31 -22.75
C GLN A 209 7.33 -7.09 -24.08
N LYS A 210 7.66 -6.41 -25.16
CA LYS A 210 7.89 -7.04 -26.45
C LYS A 210 8.91 -8.18 -26.36
N GLY A 211 8.54 -9.34 -26.91
CA GLY A 211 9.35 -10.55 -26.87
C GLY A 211 9.14 -11.44 -25.66
N SER A 212 8.36 -11.03 -24.66
CA SER A 212 7.93 -11.91 -23.58
C SER A 212 6.80 -12.85 -24.03
N PRO A 213 6.60 -14.00 -23.36
CA PRO A 213 5.46 -14.87 -23.66
C PRO A 213 4.11 -14.23 -23.32
N LEU A 214 4.08 -13.33 -22.33
CA LEU A 214 2.88 -12.69 -21.82
C LEU A 214 2.49 -11.50 -22.69
N ALA A 215 1.22 -11.41 -23.06
CA ALA A 215 0.66 -10.29 -23.78
C ALA A 215 -0.67 -9.85 -23.16
N ALA A 216 -0.89 -8.55 -23.04
CA ALA A 216 -2.19 -8.00 -22.66
C ALA A 216 -3.17 -8.05 -23.84
N MET A 217 -4.43 -8.28 -23.56
CA MET A 217 -5.53 -8.23 -24.53
C MET A 217 -6.18 -6.87 -24.48
N ILE A 218 -6.31 -6.21 -25.64
CA ILE A 218 -7.06 -4.97 -25.79
C ILE A 218 -8.49 -5.23 -26.29
N GLU A 219 -9.35 -4.20 -26.27
CA GLU A 219 -10.78 -4.31 -26.54
C GLU A 219 -11.14 -4.98 -27.88
N ASP A 220 -10.30 -4.83 -28.90
CA ASP A 220 -10.49 -5.46 -30.22
C ASP A 220 -10.09 -6.92 -30.32
N GLY A 221 -9.74 -7.56 -29.19
CA GLY A 221 -9.22 -8.94 -29.14
C GLY A 221 -7.78 -9.07 -29.66
N LYS A 222 -7.12 -7.98 -29.97
CA LYS A 222 -5.71 -7.93 -30.34
C LYS A 222 -4.84 -7.99 -29.07
N THR A 223 -3.62 -8.45 -29.24
CA THR A 223 -2.61 -8.43 -28.17
C THR A 223 -1.80 -7.15 -28.20
N TRP A 224 -1.39 -6.72 -27.01
CA TRP A 224 -0.52 -5.57 -26.83
C TRP A 224 0.63 -5.94 -25.88
N GLN A 225 1.81 -5.43 -26.19
CA GLN A 225 3.01 -5.53 -25.37
C GLN A 225 3.70 -4.16 -25.34
N SER A 226 4.34 -3.85 -24.22
CA SER A 226 5.10 -2.60 -24.04
C SER A 226 6.34 -2.58 -24.95
N ASP A 227 6.64 -1.40 -25.50
CA ASP A 227 7.83 -1.16 -26.33
C ASP A 227 9.12 -0.99 -25.51
N VAL A 228 9.06 -1.05 -24.21
CA VAL A 228 10.24 -0.93 -23.36
C VAL A 228 11.15 -2.11 -23.61
N LEU A 229 12.33 -1.84 -24.17
CA LEU A 229 13.35 -2.84 -24.42
C LEU A 229 13.99 -3.27 -23.08
N GLU A 230 14.26 -4.57 -22.97
CA GLU A 230 15.05 -5.11 -21.86
C GLU A 230 16.45 -4.46 -21.89
N ILE A 231 16.86 -3.87 -20.77
CA ILE A 231 18.24 -3.40 -20.63
C ILE A 231 19.11 -4.64 -20.50
N GLN A 232 19.81 -5.01 -21.57
CA GLN A 232 20.75 -6.12 -21.55
C GLN A 232 21.89 -5.78 -20.58
N GLY A 233 22.09 -6.60 -19.58
CA GLY A 233 23.27 -6.52 -18.71
C GLY A 233 23.02 -6.33 -17.22
N HIS A 234 21.85 -6.68 -16.71
CA HIS A 234 21.62 -6.79 -15.26
C HIS A 234 21.14 -8.19 -14.89
#